data_28056094f90c2de08d833b608267e44b
#
_entry.id   28056094f90c2de08d833b608267e44b
#
_cell.length_a   1.000
_cell.length_b   1.000
_cell.length_c   1.000
_cell.angle_alpha   90.00
_cell.angle_beta   90.00
_cell.angle_gamma   90.00
#
_symmetry.space_group_name_H-M   'P 1'
#
loop_
_entity.id
_entity.type
_entity.pdbx_description
1 polymer ?
#
loop_
_entity_poly.entity_id
_entity_poly.type
_entity_poly.pdbx_seq_one_letter_code
_entity_poly.pdbx_strand_id
1 'polypeptide(L)'
;YYIDSIKAVFEQCAPANTIAAMIVEPLQGEGGFIPAPLEWIKAVREICDENGILLIADEVQSGFCRTGKMFASEYWKEVGVQPDIIATAKSIAAGVPLSAIVARDEIMEAPAPGTIGGTFCGNPLACAAALKTIEIMERDHLADRSVEIGKKVTERYLAMKEKYECIGDVRGLGGMVGIEFVTSKATKEPATALTSAIIQECVQHGLMVEGAGTYNNVIRFLAPLVMTDEQLAAGLDIFENAVAACAVRQ
;
A
#
# COMPACT_ATOMS: atom_id res chain seq x y z
N TYR A 1 -10.33 -17.26 -11.23
CA TYR A 1 -11.37 -16.62 -10.39
C TYR A 1 -11.35 -15.10 -10.51
N TYR A 2 -10.25 -14.40 -10.11
CA TYR A 2 -10.23 -12.91 -10.10
C TYR A 2 -10.30 -12.30 -11.52
N ILE A 3 -9.71 -12.93 -12.51
CA ILE A 3 -9.83 -12.50 -13.92
C ILE A 3 -11.22 -12.79 -14.46
N ASP A 4 -11.81 -13.93 -14.09
CA ASP A 4 -13.18 -14.26 -14.50
C ASP A 4 -14.20 -13.29 -13.93
N SER A 5 -13.96 -12.76 -12.69
CA SER A 5 -14.84 -11.73 -12.14
C SER A 5 -14.78 -10.41 -12.90
N ILE A 6 -13.63 -10.01 -13.46
CA ILE A 6 -13.54 -8.83 -14.36
C ILE A 6 -14.35 -9.08 -15.63
N LYS A 7 -14.21 -10.24 -16.26
CA LYS A 7 -14.99 -10.61 -17.44
C LYS A 7 -16.50 -10.64 -17.15
N ALA A 8 -16.89 -11.16 -15.99
CA ALA A 8 -18.28 -11.14 -15.57
C ALA A 8 -18.85 -9.73 -15.40
N VAL A 9 -18.04 -8.76 -14.94
CA VAL A 9 -18.45 -7.34 -14.91
C VAL A 9 -18.71 -6.83 -16.31
N PHE A 10 -17.89 -7.18 -17.30
CA PHE A 10 -18.09 -6.77 -18.70
C PHE A 10 -19.36 -7.35 -19.30
N GLU A 11 -19.72 -8.56 -18.94
CA GLU A 11 -20.91 -9.26 -19.44
C GLU A 11 -22.21 -8.82 -18.74
N GLN A 12 -22.16 -8.53 -17.45
CA GLN A 12 -23.34 -8.40 -16.62
C GLN A 12 -23.63 -6.96 -16.16
N CYS A 13 -22.60 -6.11 -16.06
CA CYS A 13 -22.73 -4.80 -15.44
C CYS A 13 -22.37 -3.63 -16.37
N ALA A 14 -21.23 -3.72 -17.04
CA ALA A 14 -20.71 -2.62 -17.86
C ALA A 14 -19.91 -3.20 -19.04
N PRO A 15 -20.45 -3.16 -20.28
CA PRO A 15 -19.71 -3.61 -21.45
C PRO A 15 -18.34 -2.95 -21.56
N ALA A 16 -17.31 -3.72 -21.93
CA ALA A 16 -15.92 -3.27 -21.95
C ALA A 16 -15.71 -1.97 -22.74
N ASN A 17 -16.44 -1.78 -23.85
CA ASN A 17 -16.39 -0.57 -24.69
C ASN A 17 -16.98 0.67 -24.01
N THR A 18 -17.56 0.57 -22.83
CA THR A 18 -18.06 1.72 -22.03
C THR A 18 -17.12 2.06 -20.88
N ILE A 19 -16.03 1.32 -20.69
CA ILE A 19 -15.06 1.51 -19.60
C ILE A 19 -13.86 2.28 -20.13
N ALA A 20 -13.60 3.45 -19.56
CA ALA A 20 -12.45 4.28 -19.94
C ALA A 20 -11.14 3.82 -19.29
N ALA A 21 -11.18 3.38 -18.04
CA ALA A 21 -9.99 3.00 -17.29
C ALA A 21 -10.28 2.00 -16.18
N MET A 22 -9.26 1.24 -15.77
CA MET A 22 -9.19 0.48 -14.54
C MET A 22 -8.16 1.10 -13.61
N ILE A 23 -8.55 1.36 -12.36
CA ILE A 23 -7.64 1.84 -11.32
C ILE A 23 -7.31 0.70 -10.36
N VAL A 24 -6.01 0.52 -10.08
CA VAL A 24 -5.48 -0.57 -9.24
C VAL A 24 -4.43 -0.02 -8.30
N GLU A 25 -4.57 -0.28 -7.01
CA GLU A 25 -3.47 -0.10 -6.06
C GLU A 25 -2.41 -1.21 -6.27
N PRO A 26 -1.13 -0.89 -6.55
CA PRO A 26 -0.08 -1.91 -6.66
C PRO A 26 0.10 -2.73 -5.38
N LEU A 27 -0.16 -2.10 -4.25
CA LEU A 27 -0.31 -2.70 -2.95
C LEU A 27 -1.52 -2.04 -2.29
N GLN A 28 -2.56 -2.82 -2.02
CA GLN A 28 -3.77 -2.32 -1.36
C GLN A 28 -3.43 -1.79 0.02
N GLY A 29 -3.74 -0.52 0.29
CA GLY A 29 -3.49 0.10 1.58
C GLY A 29 -4.55 -0.29 2.61
N GLU A 30 -5.69 0.36 2.56
CA GLU A 30 -6.81 0.13 3.49
C GLU A 30 -7.39 -1.28 3.37
N GLY A 31 -7.25 -1.92 2.20
CA GLY A 31 -7.67 -3.31 1.97
C GLY A 31 -6.88 -4.36 2.76
N GLY A 32 -5.76 -4.00 3.39
CA GLY A 32 -5.00 -4.88 4.28
C GLY A 32 -3.58 -5.22 3.83
N PHE A 33 -2.90 -4.29 3.18
CA PHE A 33 -1.51 -4.41 2.72
C PHE A 33 -1.27 -5.63 1.83
N ILE A 34 -2.11 -5.75 0.79
CA ILE A 34 -2.10 -6.88 -0.14
C ILE A 34 -1.41 -6.47 -1.43
N PRO A 35 -0.18 -6.96 -1.71
CA PRO A 35 0.47 -6.74 -3.00
C PRO A 35 -0.32 -7.38 -4.14
N ALA A 36 -0.47 -6.67 -5.26
CA ALA A 36 -1.08 -7.24 -6.45
C ALA A 36 -0.17 -8.35 -7.02
N PRO A 37 -0.65 -9.59 -7.21
CA PRO A 37 0.13 -10.65 -7.81
C PRO A 37 0.56 -10.28 -9.25
N LEU A 38 1.83 -10.49 -9.60
CA LEU A 38 2.37 -10.11 -10.91
C LEU A 38 1.63 -10.77 -12.07
N GLU A 39 1.27 -12.04 -11.94
CA GLU A 39 0.49 -12.76 -12.95
C GLU A 39 -0.91 -12.16 -13.15
N TRP A 40 -1.52 -11.68 -12.06
CA TRP A 40 -2.82 -11.03 -12.13
C TRP A 40 -2.73 -9.68 -12.85
N ILE A 41 -1.75 -8.85 -12.50
CA ILE A 41 -1.59 -7.54 -13.14
C ILE A 41 -1.22 -7.65 -14.62
N LYS A 42 -0.47 -8.69 -15.00
CA LYS A 42 -0.21 -9.00 -16.40
C LYS A 42 -1.50 -9.28 -17.16
N ALA A 43 -2.37 -10.14 -16.63
CA ALA A 43 -3.66 -10.44 -17.23
C ALA A 43 -4.60 -9.22 -17.27
N VAL A 44 -4.55 -8.35 -16.24
CA VAL A 44 -5.29 -7.08 -16.25
C VAL A 44 -4.79 -6.17 -17.37
N ARG A 45 -3.47 -6.07 -17.60
CA ARG A 45 -2.91 -5.28 -18.69
C ARG A 45 -3.36 -5.81 -20.05
N GLU A 46 -3.32 -7.13 -20.27
CA GLU A 46 -3.81 -7.78 -21.47
C GLU A 46 -5.29 -7.43 -21.75
N ILE A 47 -6.14 -7.53 -20.74
CA ILE A 47 -7.56 -7.13 -20.83
C ILE A 47 -7.71 -5.65 -21.20
N CYS A 48 -6.93 -4.78 -20.57
CA CYS A 48 -6.96 -3.35 -20.86
C CYS A 48 -6.56 -3.07 -22.33
N ASP A 49 -5.48 -3.68 -22.81
CA ASP A 49 -4.99 -3.51 -24.18
C ASP A 49 -5.99 -4.02 -25.23
N GLU A 50 -6.59 -5.20 -25.00
CA GLU A 50 -7.59 -5.79 -25.89
C GLU A 50 -8.85 -4.93 -26.04
N ASN A 51 -9.21 -4.14 -25.01
CA ASN A 51 -10.45 -3.38 -24.97
C ASN A 51 -10.26 -1.85 -25.05
N GLY A 52 -9.02 -1.37 -25.20
CA GLY A 52 -8.73 0.08 -25.24
C GLY A 52 -8.98 0.79 -23.90
N ILE A 53 -8.84 0.09 -22.78
CA ILE A 53 -9.04 0.58 -21.43
C ILE A 53 -7.68 1.04 -20.86
N LEU A 54 -7.62 2.22 -20.25
CA LEU A 54 -6.40 2.70 -19.60
C LEU A 54 -6.19 2.00 -18.24
N LEU A 55 -4.93 1.66 -17.94
CA LEU A 55 -4.53 1.13 -16.64
C LEU A 55 -3.96 2.26 -15.77
N ILE A 56 -4.60 2.52 -14.63
CA ILE A 56 -4.18 3.54 -13.67
C ILE A 56 -3.58 2.85 -12.44
N ALA A 57 -2.35 3.19 -12.08
CA ALA A 57 -1.77 2.79 -10.80
C ALA A 57 -2.14 3.84 -9.74
N ASP A 58 -2.86 3.42 -8.70
CA ASP A 58 -3.09 4.22 -7.51
C ASP A 58 -1.91 4.08 -6.56
N GLU A 59 -0.98 5.01 -6.67
CA GLU A 59 0.24 5.11 -5.83
C GLU A 59 0.08 6.12 -4.68
N VAL A 60 -1.15 6.49 -4.36
CA VAL A 60 -1.42 7.47 -3.31
C VAL A 60 -0.82 7.03 -1.97
N GLN A 61 -0.86 5.75 -1.65
CA GLN A 61 -0.27 5.22 -0.42
C GLN A 61 1.05 4.48 -0.65
N SER A 62 1.20 3.76 -1.74
CA SER A 62 2.34 2.89 -2.04
C SER A 62 3.54 3.61 -2.65
N GLY A 63 3.35 4.80 -3.20
CA GLY A 63 4.41 5.59 -3.83
C GLY A 63 5.41 6.20 -2.85
N PHE A 64 6.41 6.87 -3.41
CA PHE A 64 7.45 7.61 -2.69
C PHE A 64 8.24 6.74 -1.69
N CYS A 65 8.91 5.74 -2.22
CA CYS A 65 9.82 4.83 -1.51
C CYS A 65 9.17 3.86 -0.52
N ARG A 66 7.84 3.93 -0.28
CA ARG A 66 7.17 3.13 0.76
C ARG A 66 7.36 1.62 0.61
N THR A 67 7.45 1.14 -0.62
CA THR A 67 7.55 -0.30 -0.95
C THR A 67 8.97 -0.73 -1.34
N GLY A 68 9.97 0.17 -1.25
CA GLY A 68 11.34 -0.11 -1.70
C GLY A 68 11.63 0.31 -3.14
N LYS A 69 10.68 0.95 -3.80
CA LYS A 69 10.82 1.62 -5.10
C LYS A 69 10.24 3.01 -5.00
N MET A 70 10.57 3.92 -5.92
CA MET A 70 9.92 5.24 -5.96
C MET A 70 8.41 5.06 -6.13
N PHE A 71 7.99 4.15 -7.00
CA PHE A 71 6.60 3.72 -7.19
C PHE A 71 6.49 2.20 -7.12
N ALA A 72 5.48 1.68 -6.43
CA ALA A 72 5.28 0.24 -6.30
C ALA A 72 4.96 -0.43 -7.65
N SER A 73 4.33 0.28 -8.59
CA SER A 73 4.09 -0.20 -9.95
C SER A 73 5.39 -0.49 -10.74
N GLU A 74 6.56 -0.06 -10.25
CA GLU A 74 7.83 -0.46 -10.85
C GLU A 74 8.11 -1.96 -10.75
N TYR A 75 7.53 -2.67 -9.77
CA TYR A 75 7.58 -4.13 -9.70
C TYR A 75 6.84 -4.80 -10.87
N TRP A 76 5.85 -4.14 -11.47
CA TRP A 76 5.12 -4.67 -12.62
C TRP A 76 5.99 -4.81 -13.88
N LYS A 77 7.11 -4.07 -13.95
CA LYS A 77 8.08 -4.19 -15.04
C LYS A 77 8.67 -5.60 -15.16
N GLU A 78 8.69 -6.38 -14.08
CA GLU A 78 9.16 -7.78 -14.09
C GLU A 78 8.32 -8.67 -15.01
N VAL A 79 7.06 -8.31 -15.22
CA VAL A 79 6.14 -9.01 -16.13
C VAL A 79 5.79 -8.18 -17.37
N GLY A 80 6.58 -7.13 -17.66
CA GLY A 80 6.44 -6.29 -18.85
C GLY A 80 5.26 -5.31 -18.78
N VAL A 81 4.69 -5.03 -17.61
CA VAL A 81 3.57 -4.12 -17.43
C VAL A 81 4.03 -2.73 -17.00
N GLN A 82 3.43 -1.70 -17.61
CA GLN A 82 3.51 -0.32 -17.18
C GLN A 82 2.10 0.27 -17.11
N PRO A 83 1.77 1.07 -16.10
CA PRO A 83 0.52 1.82 -16.07
C PRO A 83 0.52 2.93 -17.11
N ASP A 84 -0.65 3.29 -17.60
CA ASP A 84 -0.84 4.45 -18.48
C ASP A 84 -0.85 5.76 -17.70
N ILE A 85 -1.38 5.72 -16.47
CA ILE A 85 -1.47 6.85 -15.55
C ILE A 85 -1.02 6.39 -14.15
N ILE A 86 -0.28 7.24 -13.46
CA ILE A 86 0.04 7.09 -12.04
C ILE A 86 -0.65 8.22 -11.28
N ALA A 87 -1.51 7.88 -10.32
CA ALA A 87 -2.09 8.82 -9.37
C ALA A 87 -1.29 8.79 -8.06
N THR A 88 -0.92 9.97 -7.54
CA THR A 88 -0.06 10.06 -6.36
C THR A 88 -0.41 11.22 -5.45
N ALA A 89 -0.16 11.06 -4.14
CA ALA A 89 -0.40 12.06 -3.11
C ALA A 89 0.40 11.74 -1.83
N LYS A 90 -0.17 11.99 -0.65
CA LYS A 90 0.36 11.67 0.69
C LYS A 90 1.85 12.04 0.86
N SER A 91 2.75 11.08 0.62
CA SER A 91 4.20 11.25 0.85
C SER A 91 4.87 12.23 -0.11
N ILE A 92 4.21 12.65 -1.20
CA ILE A 92 4.81 13.53 -2.23
C ILE A 92 5.38 14.83 -1.66
N ALA A 93 4.72 15.43 -0.68
CA ALA A 93 5.09 16.75 -0.14
C ALA A 93 5.24 16.74 1.41
N ALA A 94 5.55 15.59 2.01
CA ALA A 94 5.88 15.41 3.43
C ALA A 94 4.93 16.13 4.41
N GLY A 95 3.61 16.04 4.18
CA GLY A 95 2.57 16.61 5.05
C GLY A 95 1.94 17.90 4.53
N VAL A 96 2.47 18.54 3.48
CA VAL A 96 1.79 19.63 2.78
C VAL A 96 0.79 19.01 1.78
N PRO A 97 -0.49 19.45 1.75
CA PRO A 97 -1.48 18.89 0.84
C PRO A 97 -1.07 19.09 -0.63
N LEU A 98 -0.79 17.98 -1.31
CA LEU A 98 -0.48 17.94 -2.73
C LEU A 98 -0.88 16.57 -3.28
N SER A 99 -1.40 16.56 -4.50
CA SER A 99 -1.57 15.36 -5.32
C SER A 99 -1.11 15.66 -6.75
N ALA A 100 -0.78 14.60 -7.47
CA ALA A 100 -0.38 14.70 -8.87
C ALA A 100 -0.84 13.48 -9.65
N ILE A 101 -0.97 13.64 -10.95
CA ILE A 101 -1.05 12.55 -11.91
C ILE A 101 0.14 12.64 -12.85
N VAL A 102 0.68 11.50 -13.24
CA VAL A 102 1.76 11.37 -14.22
C VAL A 102 1.28 10.41 -15.30
N ALA A 103 1.35 10.81 -16.54
CA ALA A 103 0.98 9.97 -17.67
C ALA A 103 1.80 10.38 -18.91
N ARG A 104 1.63 9.62 -20.01
CA ARG A 104 2.22 9.98 -21.30
C ARG A 104 1.61 11.26 -21.82
N ASP A 105 2.36 12.02 -22.65
CA ASP A 105 1.95 13.33 -23.18
C ASP A 105 0.60 13.24 -23.92
N GLU A 106 0.38 12.22 -24.73
CA GLU A 106 -0.86 12.05 -25.48
C GLU A 106 -2.12 11.93 -24.58
N ILE A 107 -1.94 11.41 -23.35
CA ILE A 107 -3.03 11.33 -22.37
C ILE A 107 -3.21 12.69 -21.68
N MET A 108 -2.11 13.32 -21.32
CA MET A 108 -2.15 14.61 -20.60
C MET A 108 -2.62 15.77 -21.46
N GLU A 109 -2.39 15.73 -22.77
CA GLU A 109 -2.81 16.76 -23.74
C GLU A 109 -4.25 16.55 -24.28
N ALA A 110 -4.84 15.35 -24.08
CA ALA A 110 -6.19 15.06 -24.56
C ALA A 110 -7.30 15.93 -23.95
N PRO A 111 -7.27 16.29 -22.64
CA PRO A 111 -8.28 17.17 -22.05
C PRO A 111 -8.19 18.59 -22.60
N ALA A 112 -9.34 19.18 -22.94
CA ALA A 112 -9.38 20.58 -23.35
C ALA A 112 -8.86 21.51 -22.24
N PRO A 113 -8.18 22.62 -22.59
CA PRO A 113 -7.70 23.59 -21.60
C PRO A 113 -8.81 24.01 -20.61
N GLY A 114 -8.51 23.99 -19.32
CA GLY A 114 -9.44 24.37 -18.24
C GLY A 114 -10.39 23.27 -17.76
N THR A 115 -10.32 22.05 -18.31
CA THR A 115 -11.13 20.92 -17.83
C THR A 115 -10.56 20.23 -16.58
N ILE A 116 -9.25 20.31 -16.37
CA ILE A 116 -8.58 19.79 -15.19
C ILE A 116 -8.06 20.97 -14.37
N GLY A 117 -8.42 21.03 -13.09
CA GLY A 117 -7.93 22.07 -12.21
C GLY A 117 -8.71 22.16 -10.90
N GLY A 118 -8.23 23.03 -10.04
CA GLY A 118 -8.84 23.39 -8.76
C GLY A 118 -8.14 24.60 -8.18
N THR A 119 -8.80 25.32 -7.29
CA THR A 119 -8.31 26.60 -6.74
C THR A 119 -6.91 26.50 -6.14
N PHE A 120 -6.55 25.37 -5.54
CA PHE A 120 -5.25 25.13 -4.89
C PHE A 120 -4.30 24.25 -5.69
N CYS A 121 -4.66 23.88 -6.93
CA CYS A 121 -3.77 23.08 -7.78
C CYS A 121 -2.46 23.81 -8.05
N GLY A 122 -1.35 23.08 -7.98
CA GLY A 122 -0.03 23.65 -8.22
C GLY A 122 0.40 24.70 -7.20
N ASN A 123 -0.09 24.63 -5.96
CA ASN A 123 0.33 25.54 -4.89
C ASN A 123 1.87 25.56 -4.79
N PRO A 124 2.51 26.74 -4.96
CA PRO A 124 3.98 26.85 -4.98
C PRO A 124 4.68 26.33 -3.72
N LEU A 125 4.07 26.49 -2.54
CA LEU A 125 4.63 25.97 -1.28
C LEU A 125 4.64 24.43 -1.29
N ALA A 126 3.57 23.81 -1.74
CA ALA A 126 3.47 22.37 -1.82
C ALA A 126 4.41 21.80 -2.90
N CYS A 127 4.52 22.48 -4.05
CA CYS A 127 5.47 22.08 -5.10
C CYS A 127 6.92 22.18 -4.63
N ALA A 128 7.28 23.25 -3.93
CA ALA A 128 8.64 23.42 -3.36
C ALA A 128 8.94 22.35 -2.30
N ALA A 129 7.95 22.01 -1.44
CA ALA A 129 8.07 20.93 -0.47
C ALA A 129 8.25 19.57 -1.17
N ALA A 130 7.49 19.31 -2.24
CA ALA A 130 7.59 18.06 -3.01
C ALA A 130 8.97 17.88 -3.65
N LEU A 131 9.49 18.93 -4.31
CA LEU A 131 10.83 18.89 -4.90
C LEU A 131 11.90 18.57 -3.84
N LYS A 132 11.79 19.19 -2.65
CA LYS A 132 12.75 18.94 -1.57
C LYS A 132 12.57 17.56 -0.95
N THR A 133 11.36 17.06 -0.88
CA THR A 133 11.06 15.71 -0.40
C THR A 133 11.68 14.66 -1.31
N ILE A 134 11.50 14.80 -2.62
CA ILE A 134 12.09 13.89 -3.62
C ILE A 134 13.63 13.93 -3.55
N GLU A 135 14.23 15.13 -3.49
CA GLU A 135 15.67 15.28 -3.32
C GLU A 135 16.19 14.54 -2.08
N ILE A 136 15.49 14.64 -0.95
CA ILE A 136 15.85 13.93 0.30
C ILE A 136 15.72 12.41 0.12
N MET A 137 14.65 11.94 -0.51
CA MET A 137 14.44 10.50 -0.76
C MET A 137 15.57 9.91 -1.60
N GLU A 138 16.01 10.62 -2.64
CA GLU A 138 17.10 10.19 -3.51
C GLU A 138 18.45 10.29 -2.78
N ARG A 139 18.77 11.44 -2.15
CA ARG A 139 20.01 11.67 -1.43
C ARG A 139 20.25 10.67 -0.31
N ASP A 140 19.21 10.36 0.46
CA ASP A 140 19.29 9.51 1.66
C ASP A 140 18.93 8.05 1.36
N HIS A 141 18.77 7.70 0.08
CA HIS A 141 18.46 6.32 -0.37
C HIS A 141 17.26 5.69 0.37
N LEU A 142 16.17 6.46 0.52
CA LEU A 142 15.04 6.01 1.34
C LEU A 142 14.30 4.80 0.76
N ALA A 143 14.43 4.51 -0.53
CA ALA A 143 13.93 3.27 -1.12
C ALA A 143 14.67 2.04 -0.56
N ASP A 144 16.00 2.08 -0.51
CA ASP A 144 16.82 1.02 0.06
C ASP A 144 16.54 0.88 1.57
N ARG A 145 16.42 2.02 2.27
CA ARG A 145 16.04 2.03 3.70
C ARG A 145 14.68 1.39 3.95
N SER A 146 13.72 1.60 3.07
CA SER A 146 12.40 0.94 3.13
C SER A 146 12.52 -0.59 3.06
N VAL A 147 13.36 -1.11 2.16
CA VAL A 147 13.62 -2.55 2.04
C VAL A 147 14.25 -3.10 3.34
N GLU A 148 15.23 -2.40 3.90
CA GLU A 148 15.89 -2.81 5.16
C GLU A 148 14.92 -2.87 6.34
N ILE A 149 14.10 -1.82 6.51
CA ILE A 149 13.04 -1.78 7.53
C ILE A 149 12.05 -2.91 7.32
N GLY A 150 11.55 -3.05 6.10
CA GLY A 150 10.57 -4.08 5.76
C GLY A 150 11.07 -5.50 6.02
N LYS A 151 12.35 -5.78 5.73
CA LYS A 151 12.99 -7.06 6.02
C LYS A 151 12.98 -7.34 7.53
N LYS A 152 13.44 -6.39 8.36
CA LYS A 152 13.49 -6.55 9.83
C LYS A 152 12.08 -6.76 10.42
N VAL A 153 11.09 -6.01 9.94
CA VAL A 153 9.69 -6.15 10.37
C VAL A 153 9.11 -7.50 9.97
N THR A 154 9.31 -7.90 8.71
CA THR A 154 8.80 -9.17 8.20
C THR A 154 9.41 -10.36 8.93
N GLU A 155 10.73 -10.34 9.16
CA GLU A 155 11.42 -11.39 9.92
C GLU A 155 10.85 -11.52 11.35
N ARG A 156 10.63 -10.39 12.05
CA ARG A 156 10.04 -10.39 13.38
C ARG A 156 8.59 -10.90 13.37
N TYR A 157 7.78 -10.44 12.43
CA TYR A 157 6.37 -10.84 12.31
C TYR A 157 6.22 -12.32 11.93
N LEU A 158 7.10 -12.85 11.07
CA LEU A 158 7.12 -14.27 10.75
C LEU A 158 7.50 -15.11 11.98
N ALA A 159 8.49 -14.69 12.77
CA ALA A 159 8.84 -15.36 14.02
C ALA A 159 7.65 -15.34 15.03
N MET A 160 6.93 -14.23 15.10
CA MET A 160 5.70 -14.15 15.91
C MET A 160 4.59 -15.06 15.36
N LYS A 161 4.44 -15.19 14.03
CA LYS A 161 3.47 -16.09 13.39
C LYS A 161 3.71 -17.56 13.78
N GLU A 162 4.97 -17.98 13.91
CA GLU A 162 5.29 -19.33 14.40
C GLU A 162 4.92 -19.52 15.88
N LYS A 163 5.03 -18.46 16.68
CA LYS A 163 4.81 -18.48 18.12
C LYS A 163 3.33 -18.34 18.51
N TYR A 164 2.55 -17.56 17.77
CA TYR A 164 1.18 -17.22 18.11
C TYR A 164 0.18 -17.79 17.11
N GLU A 165 -0.76 -18.60 17.59
CA GLU A 165 -1.81 -19.22 16.75
C GLU A 165 -2.76 -18.20 16.12
N CYS A 166 -2.94 -17.05 16.76
CA CYS A 166 -3.80 -15.97 16.27
C CYS A 166 -3.24 -15.19 15.08
N ILE A 167 -2.02 -15.42 14.64
CA ILE A 167 -1.44 -14.74 13.46
C ILE A 167 -1.63 -15.62 12.23
N GLY A 168 -2.53 -15.20 11.35
CA GLY A 168 -2.89 -15.92 10.12
C GLY A 168 -1.93 -15.67 8.96
N ASP A 169 -1.55 -14.42 8.75
CA ASP A 169 -0.70 -14.04 7.62
C ASP A 169 0.23 -12.85 7.94
N VAL A 170 1.36 -12.80 7.22
CA VAL A 170 2.30 -11.68 7.19
C VAL A 170 2.67 -11.42 5.74
N ARG A 171 2.47 -10.20 5.26
CA ARG A 171 2.67 -9.83 3.86
C ARG A 171 3.05 -8.37 3.70
N GLY A 172 3.55 -8.00 2.52
CA GLY A 172 3.86 -6.61 2.20
C GLY A 172 5.05 -6.46 1.25
N LEU A 173 5.44 -5.22 0.98
CA LEU A 173 6.60 -4.84 0.20
C LEU A 173 7.33 -3.69 0.89
N GLY A 174 8.65 -3.78 0.99
CA GLY A 174 9.45 -2.76 1.66
C GLY A 174 8.92 -2.42 3.04
N GLY A 175 8.80 -1.14 3.36
CA GLY A 175 8.29 -0.64 4.65
C GLY A 175 6.77 -0.67 4.81
N MET A 176 6.02 -1.26 3.87
CA MET A 176 4.59 -1.50 3.98
C MET A 176 4.34 -2.97 4.29
N VAL A 177 4.21 -3.33 5.57
CA VAL A 177 4.02 -4.70 6.04
C VAL A 177 2.73 -4.82 6.86
N GLY A 178 1.89 -5.77 6.49
CA GLY A 178 0.66 -6.12 7.20
C GLY A 178 0.81 -7.43 7.97
N ILE A 179 0.25 -7.46 9.17
CA ILE A 179 0.10 -8.68 9.97
C ILE A 179 -1.39 -8.91 10.23
N GLU A 180 -1.89 -10.09 9.82
CA GLU A 180 -3.30 -10.43 9.86
C GLU A 180 -3.62 -11.36 11.02
N PHE A 181 -4.64 -11.02 11.79
CA PHE A 181 -5.09 -11.78 12.94
C PHE A 181 -6.35 -12.59 12.63
N VAL A 182 -6.32 -13.84 13.09
CA VAL A 182 -7.39 -14.83 12.92
C VAL A 182 -7.73 -15.49 14.25
N THR A 183 -8.94 -16.01 14.38
CA THR A 183 -9.33 -16.78 15.57
C THR A 183 -8.63 -18.13 15.61
N SER A 184 -8.32 -18.70 14.45
CA SER A 184 -7.58 -19.94 14.26
C SER A 184 -6.95 -19.97 12.88
N LYS A 185 -5.73 -20.48 12.76
CA LYS A 185 -5.06 -20.71 11.45
C LYS A 185 -5.83 -21.72 10.58
N ALA A 186 -6.59 -22.63 11.20
CA ALA A 186 -7.35 -23.64 10.49
C ALA A 186 -8.60 -23.05 9.80
N THR A 187 -9.37 -22.24 10.52
CA THR A 187 -10.62 -21.64 10.00
C THR A 187 -10.39 -20.33 9.25
N LYS A 188 -9.32 -19.61 9.62
CA LYS A 188 -9.00 -18.28 9.11
C LYS A 188 -10.08 -17.22 9.35
N GLU A 189 -10.94 -17.42 10.34
CA GLU A 189 -11.93 -16.44 10.71
C GLU A 189 -11.26 -15.17 11.25
N PRO A 190 -11.68 -13.96 10.79
CA PRO A 190 -11.08 -12.71 11.23
C PRO A 190 -11.20 -12.47 12.74
N ALA A 191 -10.11 -12.14 13.40
CA ALA A 191 -10.06 -11.85 14.83
C ALA A 191 -10.16 -10.34 15.13
N THR A 192 -11.21 -9.67 14.67
CA THR A 192 -11.41 -8.21 14.76
C THR A 192 -11.32 -7.68 16.19
N ALA A 193 -11.94 -8.37 17.15
CA ALA A 193 -11.91 -7.95 18.55
C ALA A 193 -10.51 -8.03 19.16
N LEU A 194 -9.75 -9.10 18.83
CA LEU A 194 -8.36 -9.26 19.24
C LEU A 194 -7.47 -8.16 18.64
N THR A 195 -7.64 -7.88 17.36
CA THR A 195 -6.90 -6.82 16.66
C THR A 195 -7.11 -5.47 17.31
N SER A 196 -8.35 -5.12 17.64
CA SER A 196 -8.68 -3.89 18.36
C SER A 196 -8.04 -3.84 19.76
N ALA A 197 -8.02 -4.95 20.49
CA ALA A 197 -7.38 -5.04 21.80
C ALA A 197 -5.86 -4.84 21.71
N ILE A 198 -5.20 -5.44 20.71
CA ILE A 198 -3.76 -5.27 20.46
C ILE A 198 -3.44 -3.80 20.15
N ILE A 199 -4.22 -3.14 19.29
CA ILE A 199 -4.04 -1.71 18.99
C ILE A 199 -4.11 -0.87 20.26
N GLN A 200 -5.11 -1.10 21.11
CA GLN A 200 -5.26 -0.38 22.38
C GLN A 200 -4.09 -0.64 23.33
N GLU A 201 -3.65 -1.88 23.45
CA GLU A 201 -2.50 -2.25 24.28
C GLU A 201 -1.21 -1.56 23.79
N CYS A 202 -0.98 -1.50 22.46
CA CYS A 202 0.13 -0.76 21.86
C CYS A 202 0.09 0.72 22.25
N VAL A 203 -1.06 1.37 22.13
CA VAL A 203 -1.23 2.80 22.47
C VAL A 203 -0.94 3.06 23.95
N GLN A 204 -1.37 2.19 24.86
CA GLN A 204 -1.07 2.31 26.29
C GLN A 204 0.42 2.24 26.60
N HIS A 205 1.20 1.57 25.74
CA HIS A 205 2.65 1.44 25.87
C HIS A 205 3.43 2.41 24.97
N GLY A 206 2.76 3.43 24.40
CA GLY A 206 3.38 4.50 23.63
C GLY A 206 3.68 4.16 22.17
N LEU A 207 3.10 3.10 21.63
CA LEU A 207 3.19 2.74 20.20
C LEU A 207 1.86 2.99 19.52
N MET A 208 1.85 3.93 18.54
CA MET A 208 0.70 4.16 17.67
C MET A 208 0.77 3.22 16.48
N VAL A 209 -0.25 2.39 16.29
CA VAL A 209 -0.45 1.51 15.15
C VAL A 209 -1.87 1.64 14.62
N GLU A 210 -2.08 1.30 13.37
CA GLU A 210 -3.38 1.45 12.70
C GLU A 210 -3.87 0.11 12.15
N GLY A 211 -5.19 -0.06 12.19
CA GLY A 211 -5.87 -1.19 11.59
C GLY A 211 -6.07 -1.04 10.08
N ALA A 212 -6.31 -2.14 9.41
CA ALA A 212 -6.66 -2.25 7.99
C ALA A 212 -7.40 -3.56 7.72
N GLY A 213 -7.73 -3.79 6.44
CA GLY A 213 -8.42 -4.98 5.98
C GLY A 213 -9.94 -4.87 6.07
N THR A 214 -10.63 -5.55 5.16
CA THR A 214 -12.11 -5.53 5.06
C THR A 214 -12.80 -5.91 6.37
N TYR A 215 -12.16 -6.73 7.19
CA TYR A 215 -12.69 -7.20 8.47
C TYR A 215 -12.03 -6.51 9.68
N ASN A 216 -11.21 -5.44 9.47
CA ASN A 216 -10.46 -4.78 10.53
C ASN A 216 -9.62 -5.74 11.39
N ASN A 217 -9.03 -6.74 10.77
CA ASN A 217 -8.23 -7.80 11.40
C ASN A 217 -6.76 -7.78 10.97
N VAL A 218 -6.33 -6.71 10.30
CA VAL A 218 -4.93 -6.48 9.92
C VAL A 218 -4.40 -5.29 10.70
N ILE A 219 -3.19 -5.39 11.23
CA ILE A 219 -2.44 -4.24 11.73
C ILE A 219 -1.35 -3.93 10.70
N ARG A 220 -1.25 -2.67 10.29
CA ARG A 220 -0.30 -2.22 9.30
C ARG A 220 0.92 -1.57 9.93
N PHE A 221 2.10 -1.98 9.48
CA PHE A 221 3.33 -1.27 9.74
C PHE A 221 3.55 -0.23 8.63
N LEU A 222 3.54 1.03 8.98
CA LEU A 222 3.72 2.17 8.06
C LEU A 222 4.51 3.29 8.73
N ALA A 223 5.65 2.95 9.31
CA ALA A 223 6.49 3.88 10.03
C ALA A 223 7.22 4.86 9.09
N PRO A 224 7.70 6.04 9.60
CA PRO A 224 8.57 6.92 8.85
C PRO A 224 9.85 6.19 8.40
N LEU A 225 10.24 6.35 7.13
CA LEU A 225 11.45 5.71 6.58
C LEU A 225 12.75 6.25 7.20
N VAL A 226 12.70 7.40 7.85
CA VAL A 226 13.82 8.00 8.60
C VAL A 226 13.93 7.47 10.03
N MET A 227 13.10 6.51 10.43
CA MET A 227 13.15 5.86 11.75
C MET A 227 14.52 5.20 11.96
N THR A 228 15.10 5.36 13.16
CA THR A 228 16.34 4.67 13.52
C THR A 228 16.10 3.20 13.83
N ASP A 229 17.16 2.41 13.82
CA ASP A 229 17.08 0.98 14.14
C ASP A 229 16.67 0.74 15.59
N GLU A 230 17.10 1.60 16.51
CA GLU A 230 16.73 1.55 17.92
C GLU A 230 15.24 1.85 18.11
N GLN A 231 14.70 2.84 17.40
CA GLN A 231 13.27 3.15 17.42
C GLN A 231 12.45 2.00 16.83
N LEU A 232 12.92 1.41 15.72
CA LEU A 232 12.29 0.26 15.10
C LEU A 232 12.25 -0.94 16.06
N ALA A 233 13.38 -1.27 16.70
CA ALA A 233 13.48 -2.37 17.63
C ALA A 233 12.55 -2.17 18.84
N ALA A 234 12.56 -0.98 19.45
CA ALA A 234 11.69 -0.64 20.56
C ALA A 234 10.20 -0.75 20.19
N GLY A 235 9.81 -0.26 19.01
CA GLY A 235 8.43 -0.38 18.52
C GLY A 235 8.02 -1.84 18.31
N LEU A 236 8.88 -2.66 17.73
CA LEU A 236 8.61 -4.09 17.54
C LEU A 236 8.52 -4.86 18.86
N ASP A 237 9.32 -4.49 19.86
CA ASP A 237 9.24 -5.09 21.20
C ASP A 237 7.92 -4.75 21.90
N ILE A 238 7.47 -3.49 21.83
CA ILE A 238 6.15 -3.07 22.34
C ILE A 238 5.05 -3.85 21.63
N PHE A 239 5.13 -3.96 20.29
CA PHE A 239 4.14 -4.67 19.51
C PHE A 239 4.04 -6.16 19.86
N GLU A 240 5.17 -6.86 19.94
CA GLU A 240 5.17 -8.29 20.31
C GLU A 240 4.64 -8.50 21.74
N ASN A 241 5.00 -7.63 22.69
CA ASN A 241 4.48 -7.67 24.06
C ASN A 241 2.97 -7.47 24.11
N ALA A 242 2.43 -6.54 23.30
CA ALA A 242 1.00 -6.31 23.18
C ALA A 242 0.27 -7.54 22.62
N VAL A 243 0.81 -8.17 21.58
CA VAL A 243 0.27 -9.42 21.03
C VAL A 243 0.30 -10.53 22.09
N ALA A 244 1.41 -10.69 22.82
CA ALA A 244 1.53 -11.70 23.88
C ALA A 244 0.47 -11.48 24.98
N ALA A 245 0.31 -10.25 25.45
CA ALA A 245 -0.65 -9.93 26.51
C ALA A 245 -2.11 -10.18 26.09
N CYS A 246 -2.45 -9.92 24.81
CA CYS A 246 -3.81 -10.12 24.30
C CYS A 246 -4.10 -11.58 23.90
N ALA A 247 -3.11 -12.31 23.35
CA ALA A 247 -3.27 -13.71 22.95
C ALA A 247 -3.53 -14.67 24.11
N VAL A 248 -3.03 -14.36 25.32
CA VAL A 248 -3.24 -15.20 26.53
C VAL A 248 -4.66 -15.01 27.12
N ARG A 249 -5.38 -13.94 26.74
CA ARG A 249 -6.71 -13.63 27.26
C ARG A 249 -7.85 -14.30 26.47
N GLN A 250 -7.51 -15.08 25.45
CA GLN A 250 -8.43 -15.93 24.67
C GLN A 250 -8.40 -17.37 25.18
#